data_d3a9475e43cc453f249ce95f066512c7
#
_entry.id   d3a9475e43cc453f249ce95f066512c7
#
_cell.length_a   1.000
_cell.length_b   1.000
_cell.length_c   1.000
_cell.angle_alpha   90.00
_cell.angle_beta   90.00
_cell.angle_gamma   90.00
#
_symmetry.space_group_name_H-M   'P 1'
#
loop_
_entity.id
_entity.type
_entity.pdbx_description
1 polymer ?
#
loop_
_entity_poly.entity_id
_entity_poly.type
_entity_poly.pdbx_seq_one_letter_code
_entity_poly.pdbx_strand_id
1 'polypeptide(L)'
;RSFPPRAVGGFAIGTTEFVTMGLLPQVAAGIGTDIPTACHFVSAYAAGVVVGAPLIAVLAARVPRKQVLLALMVGFAITNVASGFASTYGQLMGARFLSGLPHGAFFGIGSVVAASLVPREKRTWAGAMMLVGLGVANVIGVPLTTLLGQNLGWQVPYWVVGIIGAITVLTTWAWIPDQPASGEESMLGELRALKRLQVWLALLIGTVGFGGLFATYAYITPTATDLAAFS
;
A
#
# COMPACT_ATOMS: atom_id res chain seq x y z
N ARG A 1 -6.51 -20.92 -10.48
CA ARG A 1 -5.06 -20.76 -10.77
C ARG A 1 -4.56 -19.29 -10.73
N SER A 2 -5.39 -18.28 -10.44
CA SER A 2 -5.06 -16.84 -10.46
C SER A 2 -4.86 -16.22 -9.07
N PHE A 3 -4.61 -17.00 -8.05
CA PHE A 3 -4.42 -16.60 -6.64
C PHE A 3 -3.11 -15.86 -6.36
N PRO A 4 -1.94 -16.33 -6.85
CA PRO A 4 -0.65 -15.79 -6.47
C PRO A 4 -0.46 -14.27 -6.72
N PRO A 5 -0.84 -13.69 -7.88
CA PRO A 5 -0.50 -12.29 -8.19
C PRO A 5 -1.07 -11.28 -7.21
N ARG A 6 -2.26 -11.56 -6.66
CA ARG A 6 -2.97 -10.64 -5.78
C ARG A 6 -2.41 -10.64 -4.36
N ALA A 7 -2.05 -11.83 -3.87
CA ALA A 7 -1.37 -11.97 -2.59
C ALA A 7 0.02 -11.33 -2.64
N VAL A 8 0.74 -11.47 -3.77
CA VAL A 8 2.06 -10.82 -3.99
C VAL A 8 1.91 -9.30 -4.02
N GLY A 9 0.89 -8.75 -4.70
CA GLY A 9 0.62 -7.32 -4.70
C GLY A 9 0.26 -6.78 -3.31
N GLY A 10 -0.61 -7.49 -2.58
CA GLY A 10 -0.94 -7.17 -1.20
C GLY A 10 0.29 -7.23 -0.28
N PHE A 11 1.18 -8.21 -0.50
CA PHE A 11 2.45 -8.32 0.21
C PHE A 11 3.40 -7.15 -0.09
N ALA A 12 3.55 -6.75 -1.35
CA ALA A 12 4.38 -5.61 -1.74
C ALA A 12 3.89 -4.32 -1.10
N ILE A 13 2.58 -4.06 -1.17
CA ILE A 13 1.95 -2.86 -0.62
C ILE A 13 2.07 -2.85 0.90
N GLY A 14 1.77 -3.97 1.57
CA GLY A 14 1.89 -4.07 3.03
C GLY A 14 3.32 -3.86 3.52
N THR A 15 4.30 -4.40 2.80
CA THR A 15 5.70 -4.21 3.17
C THR A 15 6.09 -2.73 3.08
N THR A 16 5.75 -2.01 2.01
CA THR A 16 6.11 -0.57 1.89
C THR A 16 5.36 0.32 2.88
N GLU A 17 4.14 -0.06 3.25
CA GLU A 17 3.33 0.70 4.20
C GLU A 17 3.99 0.76 5.59
N PHE A 18 4.44 -0.38 6.07
CA PHE A 18 4.93 -0.52 7.45
C PHE A 18 6.45 -0.41 7.58
N VAL A 19 7.23 -0.70 6.54
CA VAL A 19 8.70 -0.68 6.62
C VAL A 19 9.26 0.70 6.99
N THR A 20 8.63 1.78 6.51
CA THR A 20 9.05 3.14 6.85
C THR A 20 8.93 3.40 8.35
N MET A 21 7.89 2.85 9.01
CA MET A 21 7.72 2.98 10.46
C MET A 21 8.81 2.22 11.22
N GLY A 22 9.16 1.01 10.75
CA GLY A 22 10.23 0.20 11.35
C GLY A 22 11.64 0.79 11.18
N LEU A 23 11.81 1.74 10.25
CA LEU A 23 13.09 2.37 9.91
C LEU A 23 13.12 3.88 10.16
N LEU A 24 12.15 4.43 10.90
CA LEU A 24 12.07 5.88 11.17
C LEU A 24 13.38 6.50 11.66
N PRO A 25 14.09 5.92 12.64
CA PRO A 25 15.38 6.48 13.09
C PRO A 25 16.43 6.52 11.97
N GLN A 26 16.55 5.46 11.17
CA GLN A 26 17.52 5.36 10.06
C GLN A 26 17.18 6.32 8.92
N VAL A 27 15.89 6.45 8.60
CA VAL A 27 15.40 7.39 7.58
C VAL A 27 15.62 8.83 8.04
N ALA A 28 15.32 9.15 9.31
CA ALA A 28 15.55 10.46 9.90
C ALA A 28 17.02 10.85 9.83
N ALA A 29 17.92 9.98 10.27
CA ALA A 29 19.36 10.20 10.21
C ALA A 29 19.86 10.33 8.75
N GLY A 30 19.37 9.49 7.84
CA GLY A 30 19.79 9.51 6.43
C GLY A 30 19.36 10.74 5.64
N ILE A 31 18.22 11.34 6.00
CA ILE A 31 17.70 12.57 5.38
C ILE A 31 18.17 13.83 6.16
N GLY A 32 18.74 13.66 7.37
CA GLY A 32 19.18 14.80 8.20
C GLY A 32 18.02 15.51 8.90
N THR A 33 17.05 14.75 9.43
CA THR A 33 15.88 15.29 10.14
C THR A 33 15.66 14.54 11.47
N ASP A 34 14.72 14.97 12.29
CA ASP A 34 14.32 14.30 13.51
C ASP A 34 13.22 13.23 13.24
N ILE A 35 12.99 12.34 14.21
CA ILE A 35 11.99 11.26 14.11
C ILE A 35 10.56 11.81 13.93
N PRO A 36 10.10 12.84 14.70
CA PRO A 36 8.80 13.43 14.47
C PRO A 36 8.59 13.95 13.05
N THR A 37 9.60 14.62 12.48
CA THR A 37 9.55 15.10 11.09
C THR A 37 9.58 13.95 10.09
N ALA A 38 10.32 12.87 10.36
CA ALA A 38 10.34 11.67 9.51
C ALA A 38 8.97 10.95 9.48
N CYS A 39 8.13 11.07 10.52
CA CYS A 39 6.75 10.56 10.50
C CYS A 39 5.90 11.19 9.38
N HIS A 40 6.27 12.38 8.88
CA HIS A 40 5.57 13.00 7.74
C HIS A 40 5.66 12.14 6.47
N PHE A 41 6.70 11.31 6.30
CA PHE A 41 6.80 10.38 5.16
C PHE A 41 5.74 9.29 5.20
N VAL A 42 5.34 8.86 6.40
CA VAL A 42 4.23 7.93 6.61
C VAL A 42 2.90 8.63 6.29
N SER A 43 2.74 9.86 6.80
CA SER A 43 1.55 10.69 6.53
C SER A 43 1.40 11.05 5.06
N ALA A 44 2.51 11.32 4.34
CA ALA A 44 2.49 11.59 2.91
C ALA A 44 2.00 10.39 2.11
N TYR A 45 2.48 9.18 2.46
CA TYR A 45 1.99 7.95 1.86
C TYR A 45 0.49 7.76 2.11
N ALA A 46 0.03 7.91 3.35
CA ALA A 46 -1.38 7.81 3.69
C ALA A 46 -2.24 8.85 2.94
N ALA A 47 -1.76 10.09 2.82
CA ALA A 47 -2.42 11.13 2.01
C ALA A 47 -2.51 10.71 0.53
N GLY A 48 -1.45 10.11 -0.02
CA GLY A 48 -1.46 9.51 -1.35
C GLY A 48 -2.54 8.44 -1.51
N VAL A 49 -2.70 7.55 -0.52
CA VAL A 49 -3.76 6.52 -0.52
C VAL A 49 -5.15 7.15 -0.56
N VAL A 50 -5.39 8.15 0.30
CA VAL A 50 -6.69 8.85 0.39
C VAL A 50 -7.04 9.56 -0.91
N VAL A 51 -6.09 10.24 -1.53
CA VAL A 51 -6.29 10.95 -2.80
C VAL A 51 -6.35 9.99 -3.98
N GLY A 52 -5.48 8.98 -3.99
CA GLY A 52 -5.33 8.05 -5.10
C GLY A 52 -6.55 7.18 -5.35
N ALA A 53 -7.18 6.66 -4.29
CA ALA A 53 -8.32 5.75 -4.43
C ALA A 53 -9.48 6.37 -5.24
N PRO A 54 -10.05 7.54 -4.89
CA PRO A 54 -11.13 8.14 -5.65
C PRO A 54 -10.67 8.68 -7.01
N LEU A 55 -9.48 9.28 -7.08
CA LEU A 55 -8.94 9.81 -8.33
C LEU A 55 -8.79 8.72 -9.39
N ILE A 56 -8.17 7.60 -9.02
CA ILE A 56 -7.94 6.48 -9.93
C ILE A 56 -9.25 5.77 -10.27
N ALA A 57 -10.19 5.65 -9.32
CA ALA A 57 -11.51 5.10 -9.61
C ALA A 57 -12.22 5.88 -10.75
N VAL A 58 -12.12 7.21 -10.74
CA VAL A 58 -12.67 8.07 -11.80
C VAL A 58 -11.89 7.91 -13.11
N LEU A 59 -10.57 8.04 -13.08
CA LEU A 59 -9.72 8.01 -14.29
C LEU A 59 -9.73 6.64 -14.97
N ALA A 60 -9.84 5.56 -14.20
CA ALA A 60 -9.80 4.20 -14.67
C ALA A 60 -11.16 3.61 -15.08
N ALA A 61 -12.27 4.35 -14.92
CA ALA A 61 -13.62 3.85 -15.16
C ALA A 61 -13.83 3.26 -16.56
N ARG A 62 -13.15 3.83 -17.55
CA ARG A 62 -13.24 3.42 -18.97
C ARG A 62 -12.09 2.51 -19.42
N VAL A 63 -11.16 2.20 -18.54
CA VAL A 63 -9.97 1.39 -18.84
C VAL A 63 -10.21 -0.05 -18.38
N PRO A 64 -9.80 -1.07 -19.17
CA PRO A 64 -9.87 -2.48 -18.75
C PRO A 64 -9.16 -2.69 -17.41
N ARG A 65 -9.83 -3.36 -16.47
CA ARG A 65 -9.35 -3.52 -15.08
C ARG A 65 -7.95 -4.11 -14.97
N LYS A 66 -7.60 -5.06 -15.85
CA LYS A 66 -6.24 -5.63 -15.90
C LYS A 66 -5.20 -4.56 -16.22
N GLN A 67 -5.47 -3.70 -17.20
CA GLN A 67 -4.55 -2.63 -17.58
C GLN A 67 -4.37 -1.62 -16.43
N VAL A 68 -5.45 -1.31 -15.73
CA VAL A 68 -5.38 -0.44 -14.54
C VAL A 68 -4.50 -1.07 -13.47
N LEU A 69 -4.72 -2.36 -13.13
CA LEU A 69 -3.89 -3.05 -12.13
C LEU A 69 -2.40 -3.08 -12.53
N LEU A 70 -2.11 -3.29 -13.80
CA LEU A 70 -0.73 -3.24 -14.32
C LEU A 70 -0.13 -1.85 -14.17
N ALA A 71 -0.84 -0.81 -14.60
CA ALA A 71 -0.38 0.58 -14.49
C ALA A 71 -0.14 0.99 -13.03
N LEU A 72 -1.03 0.59 -12.12
CA LEU A 72 -0.90 0.84 -10.69
C LEU A 72 0.36 0.19 -10.12
N MET A 73 0.65 -1.07 -10.47
CA MET A 73 1.83 -1.78 -9.96
C MET A 73 3.13 -1.28 -10.60
N VAL A 74 3.10 -0.86 -11.86
CA VAL A 74 4.24 -0.19 -12.50
C VAL A 74 4.54 1.14 -11.78
N GLY A 75 3.52 1.99 -11.58
CA GLY A 75 3.67 3.25 -10.86
C GLY A 75 4.17 3.01 -9.42
N PHE A 76 3.62 2.02 -8.73
CA PHE A 76 4.06 1.61 -7.40
C PHE A 76 5.54 1.18 -7.37
N ALA A 77 5.96 0.33 -8.31
CA ALA A 77 7.35 -0.13 -8.39
C ALA A 77 8.32 1.04 -8.63
N ILE A 78 8.00 1.90 -9.61
CA ILE A 78 8.83 3.06 -9.95
C ILE A 78 8.96 4.03 -8.77
N THR A 79 7.85 4.36 -8.11
CA THR A 79 7.85 5.34 -7.02
C THR A 79 8.51 4.82 -5.76
N ASN A 80 8.44 3.51 -5.48
CA ASN A 80 9.21 2.90 -4.40
C ASN A 80 10.71 2.90 -4.72
N VAL A 81 11.11 2.52 -5.93
CA VAL A 81 12.52 2.64 -6.35
C VAL A 81 13.01 4.08 -6.23
N ALA A 82 12.22 5.06 -6.68
CA ALA A 82 12.53 6.49 -6.54
C ALA A 82 12.66 6.92 -5.07
N SER A 83 11.86 6.36 -4.15
CA SER A 83 12.00 6.61 -2.71
C SER A 83 13.38 6.21 -2.20
N GLY A 84 13.95 5.11 -2.69
CA GLY A 84 15.30 4.66 -2.33
C GLY A 84 16.44 5.52 -2.90
N PHE A 85 16.17 6.37 -3.89
CA PHE A 85 17.14 7.34 -4.44
C PHE A 85 16.97 8.75 -3.87
N ALA A 86 15.98 8.97 -3.01
CA ALA A 86 15.75 10.28 -2.41
C ALA A 86 16.91 10.66 -1.49
N SER A 87 17.44 11.86 -1.69
CA SER A 87 18.52 12.43 -0.89
C SER A 87 18.09 13.67 -0.09
N THR A 88 16.86 14.14 -0.30
CA THR A 88 16.30 15.29 0.40
C THR A 88 14.92 14.98 0.95
N TYR A 89 14.51 15.72 1.99
CA TYR A 89 13.18 15.64 2.57
C TYR A 89 12.06 15.76 1.52
N GLY A 90 12.15 16.78 0.65
CA GLY A 90 11.11 17.01 -0.38
C GLY A 90 11.00 15.89 -1.42
N GLN A 91 12.14 15.30 -1.82
CA GLN A 91 12.16 14.17 -2.75
C GLN A 91 11.50 12.94 -2.13
N LEU A 92 11.86 12.60 -0.89
CA LEU A 92 11.26 11.44 -0.21
C LEU A 92 9.77 11.68 0.06
N MET A 93 9.38 12.88 0.49
CA MET A 93 7.98 13.27 0.69
C MET A 93 7.14 13.06 -0.58
N GLY A 94 7.61 13.60 -1.71
CA GLY A 94 6.95 13.45 -3.01
C GLY A 94 6.87 11.99 -3.47
N ALA A 95 7.97 11.25 -3.36
CA ALA A 95 8.02 9.85 -3.74
C ALA A 95 7.08 8.99 -2.87
N ARG A 96 6.99 9.26 -1.57
CA ARG A 96 6.07 8.58 -0.64
C ARG A 96 4.61 8.90 -0.97
N PHE A 97 4.27 10.16 -1.22
CA PHE A 97 2.92 10.52 -1.66
C PHE A 97 2.53 9.79 -2.96
N LEU A 98 3.41 9.83 -3.97
CA LEU A 98 3.16 9.16 -5.24
C LEU A 98 3.06 7.63 -5.11
N SER A 99 3.84 7.01 -4.22
CA SER A 99 3.75 5.56 -3.98
C SER A 99 2.48 5.15 -3.24
N GLY A 100 1.82 6.07 -2.52
CA GLY A 100 0.53 5.86 -1.89
C GLY A 100 -0.64 5.85 -2.88
N LEU A 101 -0.57 6.61 -3.98
CA LEU A 101 -1.67 6.74 -4.94
C LEU A 101 -2.20 5.38 -5.47
N PRO A 102 -1.35 4.41 -5.85
CA PRO A 102 -1.81 3.11 -6.33
C PRO A 102 -2.45 2.21 -5.28
N HIS A 103 -2.13 2.39 -4.00
CA HIS A 103 -2.47 1.46 -2.91
C HIS A 103 -3.98 1.21 -2.81
N GLY A 104 -4.76 2.25 -2.51
CA GLY A 104 -6.20 2.12 -2.29
C GLY A 104 -6.95 1.61 -3.52
N ALA A 105 -6.59 2.13 -4.70
CA ALA A 105 -7.17 1.72 -5.96
C ALA A 105 -6.83 0.25 -6.30
N PHE A 106 -5.61 -0.21 -6.00
CA PHE A 106 -5.21 -1.60 -6.23
C PHE A 106 -6.05 -2.57 -5.40
N PHE A 107 -6.28 -2.29 -4.12
CA PHE A 107 -7.14 -3.13 -3.27
C PHE A 107 -8.60 -3.07 -3.74
N GLY A 108 -9.12 -1.91 -4.08
CA GLY A 108 -10.49 -1.75 -4.58
C GLY A 108 -10.73 -2.53 -5.87
N ILE A 109 -9.98 -2.22 -6.93
CA ILE A 109 -10.12 -2.87 -8.26
C ILE A 109 -9.73 -4.35 -8.19
N GLY A 110 -8.67 -4.67 -7.46
CA GLY A 110 -8.19 -6.04 -7.29
C GLY A 110 -9.20 -6.93 -6.59
N SER A 111 -9.94 -6.42 -5.58
CA SER A 111 -10.99 -7.19 -4.91
C SER A 111 -12.16 -7.51 -5.85
N VAL A 112 -12.56 -6.55 -6.70
CA VAL A 112 -13.59 -6.77 -7.71
C VAL A 112 -13.14 -7.79 -8.75
N VAL A 113 -11.91 -7.68 -9.26
CA VAL A 113 -11.31 -8.67 -10.17
C VAL A 113 -11.20 -10.04 -9.49
N ALA A 114 -10.81 -10.07 -8.19
CA ALA A 114 -10.76 -11.31 -7.43
C ALA A 114 -12.14 -11.99 -7.35
N ALA A 115 -13.16 -11.22 -7.02
CA ALA A 115 -14.52 -11.70 -6.91
C ALA A 115 -15.11 -12.17 -8.26
N SER A 116 -14.71 -11.55 -9.38
CA SER A 116 -15.22 -11.93 -10.71
C SER A 116 -14.66 -13.27 -11.22
N LEU A 117 -13.53 -13.73 -10.68
CA LEU A 117 -12.85 -14.96 -11.12
C LEU A 117 -13.21 -16.19 -10.29
N VAL A 118 -14.17 -16.07 -9.37
CA VAL A 118 -14.62 -17.15 -8.51
C VAL A 118 -16.16 -17.24 -8.48
N PRO A 119 -16.73 -18.42 -8.17
CA PRO A 119 -18.18 -18.56 -7.93
C PRO A 119 -18.67 -17.63 -6.84
N ARG A 120 -19.96 -17.30 -6.85
CA ARG A 120 -20.59 -16.34 -5.93
C ARG A 120 -20.30 -16.62 -4.46
N GLU A 121 -20.31 -17.88 -4.08
CA GLU A 121 -20.09 -18.37 -2.70
C GLU A 121 -18.66 -18.08 -2.19
N LYS A 122 -17.71 -17.91 -3.10
CA LYS A 122 -16.28 -17.67 -2.77
C LYS A 122 -15.83 -16.23 -2.95
N ARG A 123 -16.72 -15.30 -3.31
CA ARG A 123 -16.35 -13.90 -3.60
C ARG A 123 -15.74 -13.17 -2.40
N THR A 124 -16.38 -13.30 -1.23
CA THR A 124 -15.87 -12.71 0.03
C THR A 124 -14.50 -13.27 0.37
N TRP A 125 -14.33 -14.60 0.25
CA TRP A 125 -13.05 -15.23 0.49
C TRP A 125 -11.97 -14.77 -0.49
N ALA A 126 -12.28 -14.60 -1.77
CA ALA A 126 -11.34 -14.10 -2.77
C ALA A 126 -10.88 -12.66 -2.49
N GLY A 127 -11.76 -11.80 -2.00
CA GLY A 127 -11.41 -10.45 -1.54
C GLY A 127 -10.53 -10.50 -0.28
N ALA A 128 -10.90 -11.34 0.69
CA ALA A 128 -10.13 -11.51 1.92
C ALA A 128 -8.70 -12.01 1.67
N MET A 129 -8.47 -12.82 0.63
CA MET A 129 -7.14 -13.30 0.27
C MET A 129 -6.17 -12.18 -0.15
N MET A 130 -6.64 -11.03 -0.61
CA MET A 130 -5.78 -9.87 -0.83
C MET A 130 -5.22 -9.33 0.49
N LEU A 131 -6.04 -9.36 1.55
CA LEU A 131 -5.62 -8.93 2.89
C LEU A 131 -4.68 -9.93 3.55
N VAL A 132 -4.72 -11.22 3.15
CA VAL A 132 -3.73 -12.21 3.61
C VAL A 132 -2.32 -11.80 3.18
N GLY A 133 -2.16 -11.28 1.95
CA GLY A 133 -0.87 -10.74 1.48
C GLY A 133 -0.35 -9.62 2.40
N LEU A 134 -1.24 -8.71 2.83
CA LEU A 134 -0.93 -7.64 3.79
C LEU A 134 -0.52 -8.22 5.16
N GLY A 135 -1.25 -9.23 5.66
CA GLY A 135 -0.91 -9.92 6.91
C GLY A 135 0.45 -10.60 6.87
N VAL A 136 0.75 -11.31 5.78
CA VAL A 136 2.07 -11.95 5.57
C VAL A 136 3.17 -10.89 5.46
N ALA A 137 2.89 -9.74 4.83
CA ALA A 137 3.83 -8.62 4.80
C ALA A 137 4.21 -8.14 6.20
N ASN A 138 3.24 -8.01 7.10
CA ASN A 138 3.50 -7.58 8.48
C ASN A 138 4.32 -8.60 9.28
N VAL A 139 4.08 -9.90 9.09
CA VAL A 139 4.75 -10.96 9.86
C VAL A 139 6.14 -11.28 9.32
N ILE A 140 6.34 -11.21 8.01
CA ILE A 140 7.57 -11.63 7.34
C ILE A 140 8.25 -10.47 6.61
N GLY A 141 7.50 -9.74 5.78
CA GLY A 141 8.03 -8.70 4.91
C GLY A 141 8.65 -7.54 5.68
N VAL A 142 7.93 -7.01 6.66
CA VAL A 142 8.38 -5.87 7.46
C VAL A 142 9.61 -6.21 8.31
N PRO A 143 9.65 -7.31 9.09
CA PRO A 143 10.86 -7.67 9.83
C PRO A 143 12.08 -7.88 8.93
N LEU A 144 11.93 -8.61 7.83
CA LEU A 144 13.04 -8.85 6.91
C LEU A 144 13.56 -7.57 6.27
N THR A 145 12.68 -6.71 5.78
CA THR A 145 13.08 -5.44 5.15
C THR A 145 13.61 -4.44 6.17
N THR A 146 13.13 -4.46 7.41
CA THR A 146 13.70 -3.67 8.50
C THR A 146 15.13 -4.11 8.81
N LEU A 147 15.39 -5.42 8.94
CA LEU A 147 16.74 -5.94 9.11
C LEU A 147 17.67 -5.57 7.95
N LEU A 148 17.18 -5.65 6.70
CA LEU A 148 17.95 -5.20 5.53
C LEU A 148 18.25 -3.70 5.62
N GLY A 149 17.28 -2.88 5.98
CA GLY A 149 17.47 -1.43 6.11
C GLY A 149 18.42 -1.03 7.24
N GLN A 150 18.43 -1.75 8.34
CA GLN A 150 19.35 -1.53 9.45
C GLN A 150 20.80 -1.89 9.09
N ASN A 151 21.02 -2.95 8.31
CA ASN A 151 22.35 -3.45 8.00
C ASN A 151 22.95 -2.90 6.69
N LEU A 152 22.11 -2.62 5.69
CA LEU A 152 22.55 -2.24 4.33
C LEU A 152 22.16 -0.80 3.94
N GLY A 153 21.43 -0.10 4.81
CA GLY A 153 20.95 1.26 4.59
C GLY A 153 19.44 1.31 4.33
N TRP A 154 18.81 2.39 4.81
CA TRP A 154 17.36 2.59 4.79
C TRP A 154 16.75 2.63 3.37
N GLN A 155 17.55 2.84 2.34
CA GLN A 155 17.15 2.86 0.94
C GLN A 155 16.83 1.46 0.40
N VAL A 156 17.56 0.45 0.85
CA VAL A 156 17.49 -0.94 0.34
C VAL A 156 16.08 -1.53 0.41
N PRO A 157 15.33 -1.39 1.49
CA PRO A 157 13.94 -1.83 1.57
C PRO A 157 13.04 -1.28 0.47
N TYR A 158 13.18 -0.02 0.09
CA TYR A 158 12.39 0.57 -1.00
C TYR A 158 12.70 -0.06 -2.36
N TRP A 159 13.97 -0.37 -2.62
CA TRP A 159 14.35 -1.10 -3.83
C TRP A 159 13.83 -2.53 -3.83
N VAL A 160 13.88 -3.23 -2.69
CA VAL A 160 13.31 -4.57 -2.53
C VAL A 160 11.80 -4.54 -2.81
N VAL A 161 11.07 -3.59 -2.24
CA VAL A 161 9.63 -3.41 -2.51
C VAL A 161 9.38 -3.09 -3.98
N GLY A 162 10.21 -2.27 -4.62
CA GLY A 162 10.12 -1.99 -6.04
C GLY A 162 10.27 -3.25 -6.90
N ILE A 163 11.23 -4.14 -6.56
CA ILE A 163 11.42 -5.43 -7.23
C ILE A 163 10.19 -6.34 -7.04
N ILE A 164 9.64 -6.43 -5.82
CA ILE A 164 8.42 -7.21 -5.56
C ILE A 164 7.24 -6.62 -6.35
N GLY A 165 7.15 -5.29 -6.45
CA GLY A 165 6.19 -4.61 -7.32
C GLY A 165 6.32 -5.01 -8.77
N ALA A 166 7.55 -5.06 -9.31
CA ALA A 166 7.83 -5.52 -10.68
C ALA A 166 7.45 -7.00 -10.88
N ILE A 167 7.73 -7.87 -9.91
CA ILE A 167 7.27 -9.27 -9.93
C ILE A 167 5.73 -9.32 -9.95
N THR A 168 5.06 -8.43 -9.20
CA THR A 168 3.59 -8.34 -9.22
C THR A 168 3.07 -7.92 -10.59
N VAL A 169 3.76 -7.01 -11.30
CA VAL A 169 3.42 -6.65 -12.69
C VAL A 169 3.48 -7.89 -13.58
N LEU A 170 4.59 -8.62 -13.55
CA LEU A 170 4.79 -9.81 -14.38
C LEU A 170 3.74 -10.90 -14.11
N THR A 171 3.47 -11.16 -12.83
CA THR A 171 2.47 -12.17 -12.44
C THR A 171 1.05 -11.73 -12.77
N THR A 172 0.73 -10.45 -12.64
CA THR A 172 -0.57 -9.87 -13.04
C THR A 172 -0.77 -9.98 -14.56
N TRP A 173 0.24 -9.63 -15.32
CA TRP A 173 0.21 -9.73 -16.77
C TRP A 173 0.02 -11.18 -17.25
N ALA A 174 0.76 -12.12 -16.67
CA ALA A 174 0.75 -13.53 -17.10
C ALA A 174 -0.50 -14.30 -16.67
N TRP A 175 -1.08 -13.98 -15.49
CA TRP A 175 -2.08 -14.85 -14.87
C TRP A 175 -3.47 -14.24 -14.74
N ILE A 176 -3.62 -12.92 -14.86
CA ILE A 176 -4.94 -12.30 -14.85
C ILE A 176 -5.46 -12.22 -16.29
N PRO A 177 -6.62 -12.84 -16.58
CA PRO A 177 -7.25 -12.70 -17.89
C PRO A 177 -7.74 -11.26 -18.11
N ASP A 178 -7.95 -10.89 -19.35
CA ASP A 178 -8.49 -9.59 -19.67
C ASP A 178 -9.87 -9.39 -19.05
N GLN A 179 -10.08 -8.22 -18.48
CA GLN A 179 -11.30 -7.87 -17.76
C GLN A 179 -11.91 -6.60 -18.39
N PRO A 180 -13.23 -6.54 -18.57
CA PRO A 180 -13.87 -5.34 -19.09
C PRO A 180 -13.64 -4.15 -18.14
N ALA A 181 -13.79 -2.95 -18.70
CA ALA A 181 -13.83 -1.71 -17.92
C ALA A 181 -15.02 -1.71 -16.93
N SER A 182 -14.90 -0.91 -15.86
CA SER A 182 -15.97 -0.81 -14.85
C SER A 182 -17.26 -0.17 -15.36
N GLY A 183 -17.17 0.74 -16.35
CA GLY A 183 -18.27 1.53 -16.85
C GLY A 183 -18.62 2.73 -15.96
N GLU A 184 -19.26 3.75 -16.55
CA GLU A 184 -19.64 4.99 -15.84
C GLU A 184 -20.71 4.77 -14.76
N GLU A 185 -21.61 3.80 -14.96
CA GLU A 185 -22.64 3.47 -13.97
C GLU A 185 -22.07 2.96 -12.64
N SER A 186 -20.97 2.20 -12.70
CA SER A 186 -20.27 1.73 -11.51
C SER A 186 -19.67 2.89 -10.71
N MET A 187 -19.05 3.85 -11.40
CA MET A 187 -18.45 5.04 -10.79
C MET A 187 -19.50 5.93 -10.09
N LEU A 188 -20.62 6.21 -10.76
CA LEU A 188 -21.72 6.97 -10.17
C LEU A 188 -22.35 6.24 -8.98
N GLY A 189 -22.39 4.90 -9.03
CA GLY A 189 -22.84 4.06 -7.91
C GLY A 189 -21.93 4.18 -6.69
N GLU A 190 -20.62 4.17 -6.88
CA GLU A 190 -19.63 4.34 -5.80
C GLU A 190 -19.71 5.73 -5.17
N LEU A 191 -19.81 6.79 -5.97
CA LEU A 191 -19.99 8.16 -5.46
C LEU A 191 -21.32 8.33 -4.71
N ARG A 192 -22.39 7.67 -5.17
CA ARG A 192 -23.69 7.67 -4.46
C ARG A 192 -23.61 6.96 -3.11
N ALA A 193 -22.73 5.97 -2.95
CA ALA A 193 -22.53 5.29 -1.67
C ALA A 193 -22.06 6.25 -0.58
N LEU A 194 -21.28 7.29 -0.92
CA LEU A 194 -20.85 8.34 0.03
C LEU A 194 -22.01 9.17 0.61
N LYS A 195 -23.22 9.10 0.02
CA LYS A 195 -24.42 9.74 0.59
C LYS A 195 -25.06 8.92 1.73
N ARG A 196 -24.62 7.69 1.96
CA ARG A 196 -25.18 6.81 2.99
C ARG A 196 -24.47 7.03 4.32
N LEU A 197 -25.24 7.26 5.41
CA LEU A 197 -24.71 7.42 6.75
C LEU A 197 -23.87 6.21 7.21
N GLN A 198 -24.28 4.99 6.83
CA GLN A 198 -23.55 3.77 7.19
C GLN A 198 -22.11 3.76 6.65
N VAL A 199 -21.86 4.36 5.48
CA VAL A 199 -20.51 4.50 4.92
C VAL A 199 -19.66 5.42 5.79
N TRP A 200 -20.20 6.55 6.23
CA TRP A 200 -19.49 7.47 7.11
C TRP A 200 -19.22 6.88 8.49
N LEU A 201 -20.17 6.13 9.06
CA LEU A 201 -19.97 5.41 10.31
C LEU A 201 -18.88 4.35 10.18
N ALA A 202 -18.85 3.58 9.09
CA ALA A 202 -17.81 2.60 8.83
C ALA A 202 -16.44 3.27 8.65
N LEU A 203 -16.38 4.40 7.94
CA LEU A 203 -15.15 5.18 7.78
C LEU A 203 -14.68 5.73 9.13
N LEU A 204 -15.57 6.24 9.98
CA LEU A 204 -15.22 6.74 11.31
C LEU A 204 -14.65 5.63 12.20
N ILE A 205 -15.32 4.47 12.24
CA ILE A 205 -14.83 3.30 12.99
C ILE A 205 -13.45 2.88 12.50
N GLY A 206 -13.27 2.80 11.18
CA GLY A 206 -11.98 2.49 10.57
C GLY A 206 -10.91 3.52 10.93
N THR A 207 -11.23 4.81 10.82
CA THR A 207 -10.30 5.92 11.12
C THR A 207 -9.84 5.88 12.59
N VAL A 208 -10.76 5.72 13.52
CA VAL A 208 -10.42 5.66 14.96
C VAL A 208 -9.64 4.39 15.30
N GLY A 209 -10.09 3.23 14.78
CA GLY A 209 -9.45 1.94 15.06
C GLY A 209 -8.05 1.84 14.46
N PHE A 210 -7.92 2.10 13.17
CA PHE A 210 -6.62 2.09 12.50
C PHE A 210 -5.71 3.24 12.93
N GLY A 211 -6.27 4.43 13.20
CA GLY A 211 -5.49 5.56 13.70
C GLY A 211 -4.77 5.24 15.00
N GLY A 212 -5.44 4.61 15.95
CA GLY A 212 -4.83 4.14 17.21
C GLY A 212 -3.75 3.08 16.97
N LEU A 213 -4.03 2.09 16.11
CA LEU A 213 -3.06 1.05 15.73
C LEU A 213 -1.80 1.66 15.11
N PHE A 214 -1.95 2.54 14.13
CA PHE A 214 -0.84 3.16 13.42
C PHE A 214 -0.02 4.09 14.31
N ALA A 215 -0.67 4.85 15.21
CA ALA A 215 0.02 5.67 16.19
C ALA A 215 0.91 4.82 17.11
N THR A 216 0.38 3.71 17.64
CA THR A 216 1.15 2.78 18.47
C THR A 216 2.30 2.16 17.68
N TYR A 217 2.04 1.71 16.45
CA TYR A 217 3.04 1.04 15.63
C TYR A 217 4.19 1.97 15.22
N ALA A 218 3.89 3.24 14.89
CA ALA A 218 4.90 4.22 14.50
C ALA A 218 5.92 4.52 15.62
N TYR A 219 5.47 4.44 16.88
CA TYR A 219 6.31 4.74 18.03
C TYR A 219 6.76 3.50 18.82
N ILE A 220 6.49 2.28 18.33
CA ILE A 220 6.82 1.05 19.07
C ILE A 220 8.34 0.90 19.28
N THR A 221 9.15 1.21 18.26
CA THR A 221 10.62 1.11 18.36
C THR A 221 11.18 2.12 19.34
N PRO A 222 10.94 3.44 19.23
CA PRO A 222 11.39 4.41 20.24
C PRO A 222 10.87 4.06 21.65
N THR A 223 9.64 3.62 21.79
CA THR A 223 9.10 3.24 23.09
C THR A 223 9.82 2.04 23.70
N ALA A 224 10.14 1.03 22.88
CA ALA A 224 10.82 -0.16 23.35
C ALA A 224 12.28 0.15 23.74
N THR A 225 12.99 0.97 22.96
CA THR A 225 14.40 1.31 23.25
C THR A 225 14.53 2.31 24.40
N ASP A 226 13.70 3.37 24.43
CA ASP A 226 13.90 4.49 25.34
C ASP A 226 13.21 4.27 26.70
N LEU A 227 12.04 3.59 26.73
CA LEU A 227 11.28 3.37 27.96
C LEU A 227 11.44 1.97 28.55
N ALA A 228 11.57 0.93 27.74
CA ALA A 228 11.66 -0.44 28.20
C ALA A 228 13.09 -1.00 28.19
N ALA A 229 14.07 -0.19 27.78
CA ALA A 229 15.50 -0.54 27.73
C ALA A 229 15.82 -1.87 27.00
N PHE A 230 15.00 -2.23 26.01
CA PHE A 230 15.32 -3.33 25.11
C PHE A 230 16.45 -2.89 24.16
N SER A 231 17.55 -3.63 24.16
CA SER A 231 18.70 -3.45 23.26
C SER A 231 18.54 -4.24 21.97
#